data_0d95e41040056558ecfbaeaf50e68fac
#
_entry.id   0d95e41040056558ecfbaeaf50e68fac
#
_cell.length_a   1.000
_cell.length_b   1.000
_cell.length_c   1.000
_cell.angle_alpha   90.00
_cell.angle_beta   90.00
_cell.angle_gamma   90.00
#
_symmetry.space_group_name_H-M   'P 1'
#
loop_
_entity.id
_entity.type
_entity.pdbx_description
1 polymer ?
#
loop_
_entity_poly.entity_id
_entity_poly.type
_entity_poly.pdbx_seq_one_letter_code
_entity_poly.pdbx_strand_id
1 'polypeptide(L)'
;MLIKDFLEFEIKDKNSDGYYQQISKLVDKIEEKSKKYKNISMLAKTHGQPASPTKLGKEFKVFSTRIREQIKLLKKIPHSAKFGGATGNFNAHHVAFPKIQWKKFAHDFVSGLGLKLSYPTTQIEHYDNLAALFDNLSRINN
;
A
#
# COMPACT_ATOMS: atom_id res chain seq x y z
N MET A 1 -15.48 0.00 8.85
CA MET A 1 -15.97 -0.18 7.48
C MET A 1 -15.73 1.07 6.63
N LEU A 2 -16.26 2.24 6.97
CA LEU A 2 -16.09 3.48 6.20
C LEU A 2 -14.62 3.84 5.86
N ILE A 3 -13.69 3.70 6.79
CA ILE A 3 -12.27 4.00 6.53
C ILE A 3 -11.69 3.04 5.49
N LYS A 4 -11.97 1.74 5.59
CA LYS A 4 -11.52 0.76 4.60
C LYS A 4 -12.06 1.08 3.22
N ASP A 5 -13.36 1.32 3.11
CA ASP A 5 -14.02 1.57 1.83
C ASP A 5 -13.47 2.85 1.18
N PHE A 6 -13.22 3.90 1.98
CA PHE A 6 -12.57 5.12 1.53
C PHE A 6 -11.15 4.85 1.02
N LEU A 7 -10.32 4.12 1.79
CA LEU A 7 -8.94 3.83 1.41
C LEU A 7 -8.86 2.94 0.16
N GLU A 8 -9.76 1.96 0.03
CA GLU A 8 -9.82 1.14 -1.18
C GLU A 8 -10.23 1.96 -2.40
N PHE A 9 -11.30 2.76 -2.28
CA PHE A 9 -11.82 3.55 -3.38
C PHE A 9 -10.88 4.68 -3.77
N GLU A 10 -10.47 5.53 -2.82
CA GLU A 10 -9.68 6.73 -3.10
C GLU A 10 -8.21 6.44 -3.38
N ILE A 11 -7.65 5.42 -2.73
CA ILE A 11 -6.21 5.18 -2.79
C ILE A 11 -5.86 4.05 -3.76
N LYS A 12 -6.60 2.94 -3.75
CA LYS A 12 -6.19 1.71 -4.45
C LYS A 12 -7.02 1.38 -5.70
N ASP A 13 -8.25 1.87 -5.80
CA ASP A 13 -9.10 1.55 -6.95
C ASP A 13 -8.60 2.27 -8.22
N LYS A 14 -8.30 1.50 -9.22
CA LYS A 14 -7.88 2.00 -10.54
C LYS A 14 -9.00 2.63 -11.35
N ASN A 15 -10.27 2.37 -11.00
CA ASN A 15 -11.44 2.87 -11.71
C ASN A 15 -12.00 4.16 -11.08
N SER A 16 -11.56 4.53 -9.88
CA SER A 16 -11.87 5.83 -9.27
C SER A 16 -10.98 6.93 -9.86
N ASP A 17 -11.37 8.18 -9.76
CA ASP A 17 -10.48 9.33 -10.07
C ASP A 17 -9.57 9.69 -8.88
N GLY A 18 -9.38 8.74 -7.96
CA GLY A 18 -8.58 8.89 -6.77
C GLY A 18 -7.06 8.79 -6.99
N TYR A 19 -6.35 8.67 -5.90
CA TYR A 19 -4.88 8.70 -5.86
C TYR A 19 -4.23 7.71 -6.83
N TYR A 20 -4.70 6.46 -6.87
CA TYR A 20 -4.13 5.44 -7.74
C TYR A 20 -4.17 5.82 -9.22
N GLN A 21 -5.29 6.39 -9.66
CA GLN A 21 -5.43 6.78 -11.06
C GLN A 21 -4.54 7.99 -11.37
N GLN A 22 -4.47 9.00 -10.49
CA GLN A 22 -3.65 10.18 -10.68
C GLN A 22 -2.16 9.82 -10.77
N ILE A 23 -1.66 8.97 -9.87
CA ILE A 23 -0.26 8.54 -9.93
C ILE A 23 0.02 7.65 -11.14
N SER A 24 -0.94 6.87 -11.60
CA SER A 24 -0.82 6.08 -12.83
C SER A 24 -0.71 6.97 -14.07
N LYS A 25 -1.53 8.02 -14.17
CA LYS A 25 -1.44 9.03 -15.24
C LYS A 25 -0.07 9.71 -15.25
N LEU A 26 0.48 10.03 -14.07
CA LEU A 26 1.83 10.60 -13.95
C LEU A 26 2.89 9.61 -14.47
N VAL A 27 2.82 8.36 -14.05
CA VAL A 27 3.77 7.31 -14.51
C VAL A 27 3.71 7.15 -16.01
N ASP A 28 2.52 7.15 -16.62
CA ASP A 28 2.37 7.03 -18.07
C ASP A 28 2.97 8.22 -18.80
N LYS A 29 2.83 9.44 -18.26
CA LYS A 29 3.49 10.64 -18.82
C LYS A 29 5.01 10.57 -18.72
N ILE A 30 5.56 10.08 -17.63
CA ILE A 30 7.00 9.85 -17.47
C ILE A 30 7.48 8.81 -18.49
N GLU A 31 6.73 7.74 -18.71
CA GLU A 31 7.07 6.71 -19.70
C GLU A 31 6.99 7.22 -21.15
N GLU A 32 6.01 8.05 -21.45
CA GLU A 32 5.93 8.76 -22.75
C GLU A 32 7.22 9.57 -23.02
N LYS A 33 7.67 10.35 -22.02
CA LYS A 33 8.94 11.09 -22.10
C LYS A 33 10.15 10.18 -22.23
N SER A 34 10.16 9.08 -21.44
CA SER A 34 11.21 8.06 -21.54
C SER A 34 11.35 7.52 -22.97
N LYS A 35 10.23 7.15 -23.60
CA LYS A 35 10.19 6.66 -24.98
C LYS A 35 10.62 7.74 -25.99
N LYS A 36 10.09 8.97 -25.83
CA LYS A 36 10.37 10.10 -26.72
C LYS A 36 11.87 10.42 -26.75
N TYR A 37 12.53 10.39 -25.58
CA TYR A 37 13.93 10.80 -25.45
C TYR A 37 14.92 9.62 -25.34
N LYS A 38 14.48 8.41 -25.69
CA LYS A 38 15.29 7.18 -25.56
C LYS A 38 16.65 7.21 -26.26
N ASN A 39 16.78 7.98 -27.35
CA ASN A 39 17.99 8.07 -28.17
C ASN A 39 18.83 9.33 -27.90
N ILE A 40 18.36 10.22 -27.01
CA ILE A 40 19.12 11.43 -26.69
C ILE A 40 20.21 11.08 -25.68
N SER A 41 21.46 11.25 -26.10
CA SER A 41 22.63 11.12 -25.24
C SER A 41 22.75 12.33 -24.32
N MET A 42 23.16 12.11 -23.10
CA MET A 42 23.44 13.16 -22.13
C MET A 42 24.63 12.80 -21.24
N LEU A 43 25.23 13.81 -20.66
CA LEU A 43 26.31 13.63 -19.70
C LEU A 43 25.69 13.13 -18.37
N ALA A 44 26.15 11.98 -17.90
CA ALA A 44 25.88 11.58 -16.51
C ALA A 44 26.89 12.24 -15.55
N LYS A 45 26.50 12.29 -14.29
CA LYS A 45 27.37 12.78 -13.21
C LYS A 45 27.39 11.75 -12.06
N THR A 46 28.56 11.61 -11.46
CA THR A 46 28.73 10.87 -10.19
C THR A 46 29.49 11.78 -9.24
N HIS A 47 29.06 11.86 -7.98
CA HIS A 47 29.65 12.77 -6.99
C HIS A 47 29.78 14.24 -7.49
N GLY A 48 28.82 14.69 -8.30
CA GLY A 48 28.85 16.03 -8.90
C GLY A 48 29.80 16.22 -10.05
N GLN A 49 30.63 15.22 -10.41
CA GLN A 49 31.61 15.28 -11.49
C GLN A 49 31.07 14.61 -12.78
N PRO A 50 31.56 15.06 -13.97
CA PRO A 50 31.26 14.38 -15.22
C PRO A 50 31.64 12.89 -15.16
N ALA A 51 30.74 12.04 -15.68
CA ALA A 51 30.92 10.60 -15.74
C ALA A 51 30.60 10.08 -17.15
N SER A 52 30.45 8.77 -17.29
CA SER A 52 30.11 8.15 -18.57
C SER A 52 28.80 8.68 -19.13
N PRO A 53 28.68 8.78 -20.47
CA PRO A 53 27.42 9.16 -21.10
C PRO A 53 26.27 8.23 -20.73
N THR A 54 25.09 8.81 -20.61
CA THR A 54 23.80 8.08 -20.39
C THR A 54 22.80 8.55 -21.45
N LYS A 55 21.57 8.04 -21.36
CA LYS A 55 20.47 8.45 -22.22
C LYS A 55 19.36 9.11 -21.40
N LEU A 56 18.89 10.27 -21.87
CA LEU A 56 17.82 11.03 -21.21
C LEU A 56 16.57 10.19 -20.98
N GLY A 57 16.17 9.37 -21.96
CA GLY A 57 15.02 8.49 -21.80
C GLY A 57 15.20 7.45 -20.70
N LYS A 58 16.43 6.95 -20.47
CA LYS A 58 16.72 6.03 -19.35
C LYS A 58 16.59 6.75 -18.00
N GLU A 59 17.02 8.00 -17.91
CA GLU A 59 16.86 8.78 -16.68
C GLU A 59 15.38 8.95 -16.30
N PHE A 60 14.50 9.28 -17.25
CA PHE A 60 13.05 9.26 -17.02
C PHE A 60 12.54 7.87 -16.60
N LYS A 61 13.04 6.81 -17.25
CA LYS A 61 12.60 5.43 -16.98
C LYS A 61 12.84 5.00 -15.53
N VAL A 62 13.91 5.46 -14.91
CA VAL A 62 14.20 5.16 -13.49
C VAL A 62 13.04 5.58 -12.59
N PHE A 63 12.50 6.79 -12.78
CA PHE A 63 11.39 7.29 -11.95
C PHE A 63 10.11 6.47 -12.16
N SER A 64 9.71 6.22 -13.40
CA SER A 64 8.50 5.43 -13.66
C SER A 64 8.62 4.01 -13.08
N THR A 65 9.79 3.39 -13.17
CA THR A 65 10.05 2.07 -12.61
C THR A 65 9.94 2.08 -11.08
N ARG A 66 10.57 3.04 -10.41
CA ARG A 66 10.52 3.18 -8.94
C ARG A 66 9.08 3.37 -8.44
N ILE A 67 8.31 4.27 -9.06
CA ILE A 67 6.92 4.52 -8.68
C ILE A 67 6.08 3.25 -8.89
N ARG A 68 6.22 2.54 -10.01
CA ARG A 68 5.49 1.29 -10.27
C ARG A 68 5.76 0.22 -9.22
N GLU A 69 6.98 0.10 -8.72
CA GLU A 69 7.30 -0.85 -7.64
C GLU A 69 6.59 -0.45 -6.34
N GLN A 70 6.53 0.83 -6.00
CA GLN A 70 5.78 1.27 -4.82
C GLN A 70 4.27 1.08 -4.98
N ILE A 71 3.70 1.29 -6.16
CA ILE A 71 2.29 0.99 -6.45
C ILE A 71 1.99 -0.51 -6.26
N LYS A 72 2.91 -1.39 -6.68
CA LYS A 72 2.75 -2.83 -6.44
C LYS A 72 2.74 -3.18 -4.94
N LEU A 73 3.58 -2.51 -4.14
CA LEU A 73 3.59 -2.68 -2.69
C LEU A 73 2.29 -2.16 -2.06
N LEU A 74 1.83 -0.97 -2.48
CA LEU A 74 0.58 -0.38 -2.01
C LEU A 74 -0.59 -1.35 -2.09
N LYS A 75 -0.71 -2.05 -3.22
CA LYS A 75 -1.78 -3.01 -3.46
C LYS A 75 -1.72 -4.25 -2.58
N LYS A 76 -0.55 -4.59 -2.04
CA LYS A 76 -0.35 -5.78 -1.20
C LYS A 76 -0.61 -5.52 0.28
N ILE A 77 -0.66 -4.26 0.71
CA ILE A 77 -0.89 -3.92 2.10
C ILE A 77 -2.36 -4.21 2.44
N PRO A 78 -2.64 -5.14 3.37
CA PRO A 78 -4.02 -5.45 3.72
C PRO A 78 -4.59 -4.40 4.68
N HIS A 79 -5.90 -4.24 4.65
CA HIS A 79 -6.60 -3.55 5.72
C HIS A 79 -6.92 -4.54 6.83
N SER A 80 -6.57 -4.21 8.07
CA SER A 80 -6.69 -5.08 9.22
C SER A 80 -7.73 -4.59 10.21
N ALA A 81 -8.27 -5.51 10.99
CA ALA A 81 -9.13 -5.20 12.11
C ALA A 81 -8.92 -6.19 13.26
N LYS A 82 -9.18 -5.74 14.47
CA LYS A 82 -9.19 -6.56 15.68
C LYS A 82 -10.62 -6.96 16.04
N PHE A 83 -10.79 -8.22 16.39
CA PHE A 83 -11.95 -8.72 17.13
C PHE A 83 -11.46 -9.71 18.18
N GLY A 84 -11.47 -9.35 19.47
CA GLY A 84 -10.86 -10.19 20.50
C GLY A 84 -11.22 -9.81 21.93
N GLY A 85 -12.15 -8.86 22.12
CA GLY A 85 -12.50 -8.35 23.44
C GLY A 85 -11.44 -7.41 24.03
N ALA A 86 -11.62 -7.05 25.29
CA ALA A 86 -10.85 -6.00 25.96
C ALA A 86 -9.34 -6.25 26.05
N THR A 87 -8.91 -7.50 26.08
CA THR A 87 -7.50 -7.89 26.17
C THR A 87 -6.99 -8.71 24.98
N GLY A 88 -7.84 -8.92 23.98
CA GLY A 88 -7.50 -9.76 22.82
C GLY A 88 -7.67 -11.27 23.06
N ASN A 89 -8.18 -11.68 24.23
CA ASN A 89 -8.24 -13.08 24.63
C ASN A 89 -9.67 -13.66 24.66
N PHE A 90 -10.67 -12.92 24.23
CA PHE A 90 -12.10 -13.33 24.24
C PHE A 90 -12.64 -13.70 25.62
N ASN A 91 -12.10 -13.15 26.72
CA ASN A 91 -12.43 -13.56 28.08
C ASN A 91 -13.95 -13.52 28.35
N ALA A 92 -14.59 -12.36 28.17
CA ALA A 92 -16.02 -12.21 28.34
C ALA A 92 -16.84 -13.09 27.39
N HIS A 93 -16.37 -13.29 26.18
CA HIS A 93 -17.01 -14.15 25.19
C HIS A 93 -17.01 -15.62 25.63
N HIS A 94 -15.88 -16.11 26.15
CA HIS A 94 -15.79 -17.48 26.68
C HIS A 94 -16.66 -17.68 27.94
N VAL A 95 -16.77 -16.67 28.81
CA VAL A 95 -17.64 -16.73 29.97
C VAL A 95 -19.12 -16.81 29.54
N ALA A 96 -19.54 -15.95 28.61
CA ALA A 96 -20.91 -15.90 28.15
C ALA A 96 -21.32 -17.11 27.28
N PHE A 97 -20.42 -17.54 26.38
CA PHE A 97 -20.70 -18.62 25.42
C PHE A 97 -19.49 -19.54 25.26
N PRO A 98 -19.25 -20.43 26.25
CA PRO A 98 -18.01 -21.23 26.31
C PRO A 98 -17.86 -22.28 25.21
N LYS A 99 -18.94 -22.66 24.54
CA LYS A 99 -18.95 -23.67 23.49
C LYS A 99 -18.56 -23.13 22.10
N ILE A 100 -18.46 -21.78 21.94
CA ILE A 100 -18.16 -21.15 20.65
C ILE A 100 -16.64 -21.11 20.45
N GLN A 101 -16.21 -21.43 19.24
CA GLN A 101 -14.82 -21.28 18.82
C GLN A 101 -14.56 -19.81 18.43
N TRP A 102 -14.33 -18.95 19.42
CA TRP A 102 -14.27 -17.51 19.24
C TRP A 102 -13.18 -17.04 18.27
N LYS A 103 -12.05 -17.74 18.20
CA LYS A 103 -10.99 -17.43 17.23
C LYS A 103 -11.48 -17.64 15.79
N LYS A 104 -12.15 -18.75 15.53
CA LYS A 104 -12.74 -19.04 14.22
C LYS A 104 -13.82 -18.04 13.88
N PHE A 105 -14.73 -17.77 14.82
CA PHE A 105 -15.75 -16.76 14.63
C PHE A 105 -15.17 -15.39 14.28
N ALA A 106 -14.15 -14.94 15.01
CA ALA A 106 -13.47 -13.66 14.75
C ALA A 106 -12.87 -13.61 13.35
N HIS A 107 -12.19 -14.69 12.94
CA HIS A 107 -11.63 -14.79 11.60
C HIS A 107 -12.71 -14.69 10.52
N ASP A 108 -13.77 -15.48 10.64
CA ASP A 108 -14.83 -15.54 9.64
C ASP A 108 -15.60 -14.21 9.57
N PHE A 109 -15.88 -13.61 10.73
CA PHE A 109 -16.56 -12.30 10.83
C PHE A 109 -15.73 -11.18 10.20
N VAL A 110 -14.45 -11.06 10.57
CA VAL A 110 -13.57 -10.00 10.07
C VAL A 110 -13.29 -10.20 8.56
N SER A 111 -13.09 -11.44 8.14
CA SER A 111 -12.91 -11.77 6.71
C SER A 111 -14.16 -11.48 5.89
N GLY A 112 -15.35 -11.73 6.46
CA GLY A 112 -16.64 -11.39 5.84
C GLY A 112 -16.83 -9.88 5.59
N LEU A 113 -16.10 -9.03 6.33
CA LEU A 113 -16.03 -7.58 6.10
C LEU A 113 -14.93 -7.19 5.08
N GLY A 114 -14.26 -8.16 4.48
CA GLY A 114 -13.14 -7.93 3.57
C GLY A 114 -11.88 -7.40 4.25
N LEU A 115 -11.71 -7.69 5.55
CA LEU A 115 -10.56 -7.26 6.34
C LEU A 115 -9.71 -8.46 6.75
N LYS A 116 -8.46 -8.23 7.09
CA LYS A 116 -7.57 -9.22 7.68
C LYS A 116 -7.68 -9.16 9.19
N LEU A 117 -7.96 -10.29 9.84
CA LEU A 117 -7.92 -10.34 11.31
C LEU A 117 -6.51 -10.11 11.83
N SER A 118 -6.34 -9.14 12.72
CA SER A 118 -5.15 -8.98 13.55
C SER A 118 -5.25 -9.89 14.76
N TYR A 119 -4.35 -10.88 14.82
CA TYR A 119 -4.30 -11.85 15.92
C TYR A 119 -2.87 -12.41 16.04
N PRO A 120 -2.28 -12.55 17.28
CA PRO A 120 -2.84 -12.09 18.56
C PRO A 120 -2.78 -10.57 18.70
N THR A 121 -3.65 -10.02 19.55
CA THR A 121 -3.64 -8.59 19.92
C THR A 121 -3.77 -8.42 21.42
N THR A 122 -3.51 -7.22 21.93
CA THR A 122 -3.88 -6.80 23.28
C THR A 122 -5.25 -6.08 23.24
N GLN A 123 -5.35 -4.91 23.83
CA GLN A 123 -6.60 -4.14 23.85
C GLN A 123 -6.94 -3.54 22.48
N ILE A 124 -5.93 -3.09 21.74
CA ILE A 124 -6.10 -2.36 20.47
C ILE A 124 -5.63 -3.18 19.27
N GLU A 125 -6.00 -2.75 18.09
CA GLU A 125 -5.40 -3.18 16.83
C GLU A 125 -3.96 -2.63 16.74
N HIS A 126 -3.04 -3.34 16.07
CA HIS A 126 -1.63 -2.96 15.99
C HIS A 126 -1.38 -1.69 15.16
N TYR A 127 -2.23 -1.44 14.17
CA TYR A 127 -2.09 -0.36 13.18
C TYR A 127 -0.86 -0.47 12.25
N ASP A 128 -0.09 -1.55 12.31
CA ASP A 128 1.10 -1.74 11.48
C ASP A 128 0.79 -1.68 9.98
N ASN A 129 -0.32 -2.29 9.55
CA ASN A 129 -0.73 -2.24 8.16
C ASN A 129 -1.19 -0.84 7.74
N LEU A 130 -1.80 -0.07 8.62
CA LEU A 130 -2.17 1.31 8.35
C LEU A 130 -0.92 2.20 8.27
N ALA A 131 0.03 2.02 9.17
CA ALA A 131 1.33 2.69 9.12
C ALA A 131 2.06 2.35 7.81
N ALA A 132 2.15 1.07 7.44
CA ALA A 132 2.76 0.64 6.18
C ALA A 132 2.09 1.27 4.94
N LEU A 133 0.76 1.48 4.97
CA LEU A 133 0.04 2.20 3.91
C LEU A 133 0.54 3.64 3.79
N PHE A 134 0.58 4.40 4.88
CA PHE A 134 1.02 5.79 4.87
C PHE A 134 2.50 5.93 4.53
N ASP A 135 3.35 5.04 5.04
CA ASP A 135 4.77 5.00 4.67
C ASP A 135 4.98 4.73 3.18
N ASN A 136 4.15 3.85 2.60
CA ASN A 136 4.22 3.59 1.17
C ASN A 136 3.76 4.80 0.34
N LEU A 137 2.68 5.47 0.73
CA LEU A 137 2.24 6.72 0.10
C LEU A 137 3.32 7.79 0.19
N SER A 138 3.98 7.93 1.33
CA SER A 138 5.11 8.85 1.50
C SER A 138 6.25 8.53 0.52
N ARG A 139 6.63 7.25 0.37
CA ARG A 139 7.66 6.85 -0.60
C ARG A 139 7.28 7.10 -2.06
N ILE A 140 6.00 7.05 -2.40
CA ILE A 140 5.55 7.40 -3.78
C ILE A 140 5.67 8.90 -4.02
N ASN A 141 5.41 9.72 -2.99
CA ASN A 141 5.39 11.18 -3.12
C ASN A 141 6.78 11.84 -3.01
N ASN A 142 7.81 11.10 -2.59
CA ASN A 142 9.21 11.55 -2.51
C ASN A 142 10.00 11.17 -3.79
#